data_e0cc7625b31873585d989a4c0d842e4d
#
_entry.id   e0cc7625b31873585d989a4c0d842e4d
#
_cell.length_a   1.000
_cell.length_b   1.000
_cell.length_c   1.000
_cell.angle_alpha   90.00
_cell.angle_beta   90.00
_cell.angle_gamma   90.00
#
_symmetry.space_group_name_H-M   'P 1'
#
loop_
_entity.id
_entity.type
_entity.pdbx_description
1 polymer ?
#
loop_
_entity_poly.entity_id
_entity_poly.type
_entity_poly.pdbx_seq_one_letter_code
_entity_poly.pdbx_strand_id
1 'polypeptide(L)'
;ARTARKIARLDDRLVAAFAGLTADARVLVNRARIEAQSYRLTMDERPGVEHMTKHIAGIQQKYTQSGGVRPFGISTLIAGFDSSEEQKPALYQTDPSGTYSAWKAAAIGRNAKSAREFLEKQYEGTGVDLGGMGAAKLALRALAETVEVSSSTAEVAVLGKKGKELRYLSAEEVDAVVAEVDADKAAADAARRAAGPPEPMA
;
A
#
# COMPACT_ATOMS: atom_id res chain seq x y z
N ALA A 1 -4.92 10.13 20.66
CA ALA A 1 -4.81 11.10 19.54
C ALA A 1 -5.35 10.41 18.29
N ARG A 2 -6.30 11.02 17.59
CA ARG A 2 -6.88 10.46 16.38
C ARG A 2 -5.82 10.54 15.29
N THR A 3 -5.22 9.43 14.93
CA THR A 3 -4.23 9.35 13.86
C THR A 3 -4.90 9.75 12.54
N ALA A 4 -4.29 10.65 11.78
CA ALA A 4 -4.82 11.04 10.48
C ALA A 4 -4.85 9.81 9.56
N ARG A 5 -6.01 9.50 8.98
CA ARG A 5 -6.16 8.41 8.01
C ARG A 5 -5.25 8.66 6.82
N LYS A 6 -4.48 7.64 6.46
CA LYS A 6 -3.54 7.66 5.34
C LYS A 6 -3.97 6.80 4.16
N ILE A 7 -5.10 6.12 4.29
CA ILE A 7 -5.71 5.32 3.25
C ILE A 7 -7.00 6.02 2.81
N ALA A 8 -7.15 6.24 1.51
CA ALA A 8 -8.30 6.90 0.92
C ALA A 8 -8.87 6.09 -0.25
N ARG A 9 -10.17 5.88 -0.24
CA ARG A 9 -10.89 5.34 -1.39
C ARG A 9 -10.93 6.41 -2.49
N LEU A 10 -10.49 6.05 -3.69
CA LEU A 10 -10.57 6.89 -4.89
C LEU A 10 -11.83 6.58 -5.68
N ASP A 11 -12.11 5.30 -5.86
CA ASP A 11 -13.29 4.76 -6.53
C ASP A 11 -13.69 3.41 -5.93
N ASP A 12 -14.72 2.73 -6.43
CA ASP A 12 -15.23 1.46 -5.90
C ASP A 12 -14.15 0.36 -5.81
N ARG A 13 -13.23 0.34 -6.77
CA ARG A 13 -12.15 -0.65 -6.88
C ARG A 13 -10.76 -0.06 -6.80
N LEU A 14 -10.66 1.19 -6.37
CA LEU A 14 -9.40 1.92 -6.32
C LEU A 14 -9.19 2.54 -4.95
N VAL A 15 -8.03 2.32 -4.40
CA VAL A 15 -7.59 2.86 -3.12
C VAL A 15 -6.21 3.46 -3.25
N ALA A 16 -5.95 4.54 -2.54
CA ALA A 16 -4.63 5.12 -2.42
C ALA A 16 -4.19 5.20 -0.96
N ALA A 17 -2.95 4.88 -0.71
CA ALA A 17 -2.26 5.16 0.54
C ALA A 17 -1.14 6.18 0.29
N PHE A 18 -0.84 7.03 1.26
CA PHE A 18 0.13 8.09 1.07
C PHE A 18 1.03 8.30 2.29
N ALA A 19 2.25 8.71 2.00
CA ALA A 19 3.24 9.10 2.99
C ALA A 19 3.81 10.48 2.65
N GLY A 20 3.88 11.37 3.65
CA GLY A 20 4.35 12.75 3.50
C GLY A 20 3.33 13.75 4.04
N LEU A 21 3.17 14.88 3.37
CA LEU A 21 2.30 16.00 3.80
C LEU A 21 0.81 15.67 3.59
N THR A 22 0.07 15.50 4.67
CA THR A 22 -1.35 15.14 4.63
C THR A 22 -2.21 16.17 3.89
N ALA A 23 -1.86 17.46 3.95
CA ALA A 23 -2.59 18.50 3.22
C ALA A 23 -2.47 18.30 1.70
N ASP A 24 -1.28 17.96 1.21
CA ASP A 24 -1.04 17.67 -0.20
C ASP A 24 -1.78 16.42 -0.64
N ALA A 25 -1.81 15.38 0.21
CA ALA A 25 -2.54 14.17 -0.06
C ALA A 25 -4.03 14.42 -0.29
N ARG A 26 -4.66 15.28 0.51
CA ARG A 26 -6.07 15.66 0.34
C ARG A 26 -6.35 16.29 -1.02
N VAL A 27 -5.45 17.14 -1.50
CA VAL A 27 -5.57 17.77 -2.82
C VAL A 27 -5.51 16.71 -3.93
N LEU A 28 -4.52 15.81 -3.89
CA LEU A 28 -4.39 14.74 -4.89
C LEU A 28 -5.56 13.76 -4.85
N VAL A 29 -6.01 13.34 -3.66
CA VAL A 29 -7.17 12.45 -3.51
C VAL A 29 -8.43 13.07 -4.11
N ASN A 30 -8.70 14.35 -3.86
CA ASN A 30 -9.87 15.01 -4.41
C ASN A 30 -9.80 15.12 -5.93
N ARG A 31 -8.65 15.47 -6.50
CA ARG A 31 -8.45 15.50 -7.96
C ARG A 31 -8.60 14.11 -8.58
N ALA A 32 -8.05 13.08 -7.95
CA ALA A 32 -8.19 11.71 -8.41
C ALA A 32 -9.65 11.24 -8.40
N ARG A 33 -10.42 11.59 -7.38
CA ARG A 33 -11.86 11.29 -7.31
C ARG A 33 -12.66 11.97 -8.43
N ILE A 34 -12.36 13.24 -8.69
CA ILE A 34 -12.98 13.99 -9.79
C ILE A 34 -12.66 13.31 -11.13
N GLU A 35 -11.40 12.97 -11.37
CA GLU A 35 -10.98 12.26 -12.56
C GLU A 35 -11.69 10.91 -12.71
N ALA A 36 -11.79 10.13 -11.62
CA ALA A 36 -12.48 8.84 -11.67
C ALA A 36 -13.94 8.97 -12.09
N GLN A 37 -14.65 10.00 -11.61
CA GLN A 37 -16.04 10.26 -12.02
C GLN A 37 -16.13 10.81 -13.44
N SER A 38 -15.20 11.68 -13.85
CA SER A 38 -15.11 12.20 -15.21
C SER A 38 -14.86 11.08 -16.22
N TYR A 39 -13.96 10.17 -15.91
CA TYR A 39 -13.66 9.00 -16.72
C TYR A 39 -14.91 8.12 -16.92
N ARG A 40 -15.63 7.82 -15.83
CA ARG A 40 -16.87 7.05 -15.90
C ARG A 40 -17.93 7.71 -16.80
N LEU A 41 -18.07 9.03 -16.68
CA LEU A 41 -19.04 9.78 -17.47
C LEU A 41 -18.71 9.76 -18.96
N THR A 42 -17.42 9.81 -19.30
CA THR A 42 -16.96 9.92 -20.68
C THR A 42 -16.82 8.57 -21.36
N MET A 43 -16.34 7.55 -20.63
CA MET A 43 -16.01 6.24 -21.19
C MET A 43 -17.07 5.18 -20.89
N ASP A 44 -18.07 5.50 -20.05
CA ASP A 44 -19.06 4.55 -19.52
C ASP A 44 -18.44 3.32 -18.84
N GLU A 45 -17.16 3.48 -18.40
CA GLU A 45 -16.36 2.46 -17.75
C GLU A 45 -15.70 2.99 -16.47
N ARG A 46 -15.26 2.08 -15.61
CA ARG A 46 -14.45 2.41 -14.45
C ARG A 46 -12.99 2.62 -14.87
N PRO A 47 -12.28 3.64 -14.29
CA PRO A 47 -10.87 3.83 -14.60
C PRO A 47 -10.04 2.66 -14.05
N GLY A 48 -9.07 2.21 -14.85
CA GLY A 48 -8.06 1.24 -14.42
C GLY A 48 -7.04 1.87 -13.47
N VAL A 49 -6.31 1.01 -12.75
CA VAL A 49 -5.30 1.44 -11.76
C VAL A 49 -4.19 2.25 -12.43
N GLU A 50 -3.72 1.80 -13.59
CA GLU A 50 -2.66 2.48 -14.35
C GLU A 50 -3.09 3.87 -14.83
N HIS A 51 -4.33 4.01 -15.34
CA HIS A 51 -4.86 5.30 -15.76
C HIS A 51 -4.85 6.31 -14.61
N MET A 52 -5.38 5.91 -13.45
CA MET A 52 -5.40 6.78 -12.26
C MET A 52 -4.01 7.11 -11.76
N THR A 53 -3.08 6.16 -11.85
CA THR A 53 -1.67 6.39 -11.50
C THR A 53 -1.04 7.42 -12.40
N LYS A 54 -1.21 7.30 -13.72
CA LYS A 54 -0.71 8.28 -14.70
C LYS A 54 -1.29 9.67 -14.46
N HIS A 55 -2.58 9.75 -14.15
CA HIS A 55 -3.22 11.03 -13.83
C HIS A 55 -2.60 11.68 -12.58
N ILE A 56 -2.46 10.94 -11.48
CA ILE A 56 -1.85 11.45 -10.23
C ILE A 56 -0.39 11.85 -10.46
N ALA A 57 0.40 11.00 -11.11
CA ALA A 57 1.80 11.28 -11.45
C ALA A 57 1.94 12.51 -12.35
N GLY A 58 1.04 12.68 -13.31
CA GLY A 58 1.01 13.86 -14.19
C GLY A 58 0.71 15.16 -13.41
N ILE A 59 -0.15 15.12 -12.40
CA ILE A 59 -0.36 16.26 -11.52
C ILE A 59 0.92 16.58 -10.73
N GLN A 60 1.55 15.57 -10.13
CA GLN A 60 2.79 15.74 -9.37
C GLN A 60 3.89 16.34 -10.25
N GLN A 61 4.08 15.82 -11.47
CA GLN A 61 5.05 16.29 -12.43
C GLN A 61 4.82 17.77 -12.81
N LYS A 62 3.58 18.17 -13.11
CA LYS A 62 3.25 19.56 -13.44
C LYS A 62 3.71 20.54 -12.36
N TYR A 63 3.61 20.18 -11.09
CA TYR A 63 4.01 21.01 -9.96
C TYR A 63 5.54 21.07 -9.77
N THR A 64 6.32 20.20 -10.42
CA THR A 64 7.77 20.32 -10.45
C THR A 64 8.28 21.33 -11.46
N GLN A 65 7.46 21.72 -12.47
CA GLN A 65 7.85 22.56 -13.58
C GLN A 65 7.17 23.93 -13.59
N SER A 66 6.13 24.14 -12.78
CA SER A 66 5.37 25.39 -12.75
C SER A 66 6.01 26.40 -11.81
N GLY A 67 6.26 27.62 -12.29
CA GLY A 67 6.72 28.73 -11.46
C GLY A 67 5.67 29.12 -10.41
N GLY A 68 6.11 29.52 -9.22
CA GLY A 68 5.24 29.98 -8.13
C GLY A 68 4.54 28.90 -7.32
N VAL A 69 4.72 27.62 -7.62
CA VAL A 69 4.24 26.49 -6.83
C VAL A 69 5.38 25.58 -6.42
N ARG A 70 5.23 24.91 -5.29
CA ARG A 70 6.18 23.89 -4.86
C ARG A 70 5.71 22.49 -5.31
N PRO A 71 6.62 21.53 -5.49
CA PRO A 71 6.26 20.13 -5.70
C PRO A 71 5.43 19.58 -4.54
N PHE A 72 4.64 18.56 -4.83
CA PHE A 72 3.93 17.80 -3.81
C PHE A 72 4.92 17.05 -2.91
N GLY A 73 4.78 17.18 -1.61
CA GLY A 73 5.64 16.51 -0.63
C GLY A 73 5.08 15.15 -0.19
N ILE A 74 4.64 14.31 -1.16
CA ILE A 74 4.06 12.99 -0.87
C ILE A 74 4.45 11.96 -1.92
N SER A 75 4.67 10.72 -1.47
CA SER A 75 4.63 9.51 -2.29
C SER A 75 3.30 8.81 -2.08
N THR A 76 2.78 8.15 -3.12
CA THR A 76 1.52 7.42 -3.04
C THR A 76 1.68 5.96 -3.46
N LEU A 77 0.90 5.07 -2.85
CA LEU A 77 0.63 3.72 -3.33
C LEU A 77 -0.82 3.70 -3.83
N ILE A 78 -1.01 3.27 -5.06
CA ILE A 78 -2.33 3.16 -5.67
C ILE A 78 -2.56 1.70 -5.99
N ALA A 79 -3.59 1.12 -5.37
CA ALA A 79 -3.95 -0.27 -5.53
C ALA A 79 -5.39 -0.42 -6.00
N GLY A 80 -5.64 -1.46 -6.78
CA GLY A 80 -6.97 -1.72 -7.27
C GLY A 80 -7.06 -2.97 -8.13
N PHE A 81 -8.21 -3.13 -8.73
CA PHE A 81 -8.47 -4.14 -9.75
C PHE A 81 -8.81 -3.46 -11.06
N ASP A 82 -8.16 -3.89 -12.12
CA ASP A 82 -8.48 -3.42 -13.46
C ASP A 82 -9.92 -3.80 -13.84
N SER A 83 -10.50 -3.01 -14.74
CA SER A 83 -11.85 -3.23 -15.26
C SER A 83 -11.96 -4.44 -16.20
N SER A 84 -10.84 -5.08 -16.56
CA SER A 84 -10.83 -6.28 -17.39
C SER A 84 -11.61 -7.44 -16.75
N GLU A 85 -12.10 -8.37 -17.55
CA GLU A 85 -12.85 -9.55 -17.10
C GLU A 85 -12.07 -10.37 -16.04
N GLU A 86 -10.75 -10.45 -16.16
CA GLU A 86 -9.88 -11.17 -15.24
C GLU A 86 -9.67 -10.47 -13.90
N GLN A 87 -10.00 -9.18 -13.79
CA GLN A 87 -9.86 -8.37 -12.59
C GLN A 87 -8.52 -8.62 -11.87
N LYS A 88 -7.42 -8.46 -12.61
CA LYS A 88 -6.08 -8.61 -12.03
C LYS A 88 -5.82 -7.51 -11.00
N PRO A 89 -5.30 -7.84 -9.83
CA PRO A 89 -4.86 -6.82 -8.89
C PRO A 89 -3.63 -6.10 -9.44
N ALA A 90 -3.61 -4.79 -9.28
CA ALA A 90 -2.48 -3.96 -9.66
C ALA A 90 -2.10 -3.03 -8.51
N LEU A 91 -0.80 -2.81 -8.34
CA LEU A 91 -0.22 -1.90 -7.37
C LEU A 91 0.81 -1.02 -8.06
N TYR A 92 0.65 0.27 -7.91
CA TYR A 92 1.60 1.28 -8.40
C TYR A 92 2.05 2.19 -7.28
N GLN A 93 3.28 2.68 -7.41
CA GLN A 93 3.83 3.74 -6.58
C GLN A 93 4.04 4.98 -7.43
N THR A 94 3.73 6.17 -6.89
CA THR A 94 4.15 7.47 -7.45
C THR A 94 5.01 8.22 -6.46
N ASP A 95 5.91 9.03 -6.97
CA ASP A 95 6.82 9.88 -6.20
C ASP A 95 6.58 11.38 -6.48
N PRO A 96 7.08 12.27 -5.62
CA PRO A 96 6.93 13.73 -5.79
C PRO A 96 7.39 14.27 -7.15
N SER A 97 8.33 13.60 -7.82
CA SER A 97 8.81 13.95 -9.15
C SER A 97 7.81 13.67 -10.28
N GLY A 98 6.74 12.90 -9.99
CA GLY A 98 5.81 12.40 -10.99
C GLY A 98 6.26 11.09 -11.66
N THR A 99 7.33 10.47 -11.21
CA THR A 99 7.68 9.11 -11.60
C THR A 99 6.70 8.12 -11.01
N TYR A 100 6.38 7.06 -11.76
CA TYR A 100 5.55 5.96 -11.25
C TYR A 100 6.09 4.61 -11.72
N SER A 101 5.84 3.57 -10.94
CA SER A 101 6.28 2.20 -11.21
C SER A 101 5.25 1.21 -10.70
N ALA A 102 5.11 0.08 -11.42
CA ALA A 102 4.30 -1.05 -10.98
C ALA A 102 5.10 -1.93 -10.01
N TRP A 103 4.43 -2.50 -9.01
CA TRP A 103 5.02 -3.31 -7.96
C TRP A 103 4.14 -4.52 -7.65
N LYS A 104 4.77 -5.62 -7.25
CA LYS A 104 4.08 -6.76 -6.63
C LYS A 104 3.76 -6.48 -5.15
N ALA A 105 4.72 -5.88 -4.46
CA ALA A 105 4.58 -5.37 -3.10
C ALA A 105 5.48 -4.14 -2.95
N ALA A 106 5.05 -3.13 -2.20
CA ALA A 106 5.79 -1.89 -2.04
C ALA A 106 5.59 -1.27 -0.65
N ALA A 107 6.54 -0.45 -0.25
CA ALA A 107 6.47 0.35 0.96
C ALA A 107 6.93 1.78 0.68
N ILE A 108 6.27 2.76 1.31
CA ILE A 108 6.58 4.19 1.22
C ILE A 108 6.71 4.82 2.61
N GLY A 109 7.39 5.95 2.69
CA GLY A 109 7.56 6.71 3.93
C GLY A 109 8.85 6.40 4.67
N ARG A 110 8.85 6.68 5.99
CA ARG A 110 10.03 6.47 6.85
C ARG A 110 10.39 4.99 6.89
N ASN A 111 11.68 4.67 6.77
CA ASN A 111 12.21 3.30 6.82
C ASN A 111 11.61 2.37 5.72
N ALA A 112 11.05 2.91 4.65
CA ALA A 112 10.51 2.13 3.55
C ALA A 112 11.51 1.14 2.93
N LYS A 113 12.82 1.42 3.03
CA LYS A 113 13.88 0.53 2.54
C LYS A 113 13.86 -0.81 3.27
N SER A 114 13.86 -0.81 4.61
CA SER A 114 13.83 -2.03 5.42
C SER A 114 12.56 -2.84 5.18
N ALA A 115 11.39 -2.17 5.09
CA ALA A 115 10.13 -2.84 4.80
C ALA A 115 10.13 -3.48 3.39
N ARG A 116 10.72 -2.83 2.39
CA ARG A 116 10.87 -3.38 1.03
C ARG A 116 11.81 -4.58 0.99
N GLU A 117 12.95 -4.50 1.65
CA GLU A 117 13.90 -5.63 1.76
C GLU A 117 13.24 -6.86 2.43
N PHE A 118 12.40 -6.63 3.44
CA PHE A 118 11.62 -7.69 4.05
C PHE A 118 10.60 -8.28 3.06
N LEU A 119 9.83 -7.42 2.38
CA LEU A 119 8.83 -7.85 1.39
C LEU A 119 9.48 -8.63 0.25
N GLU A 120 10.62 -8.21 -0.26
CA GLU A 120 11.37 -8.89 -1.32
C GLU A 120 11.73 -10.32 -0.91
N LYS A 121 12.24 -10.51 0.31
CA LYS A 121 12.59 -11.85 0.83
C LYS A 121 11.39 -12.75 1.11
N GLN A 122 10.27 -12.18 1.57
CA GLN A 122 9.12 -12.97 2.01
C GLN A 122 8.08 -13.19 0.92
N TYR A 123 7.96 -12.28 -0.06
CA TYR A 123 6.94 -12.36 -1.09
C TYR A 123 7.13 -13.58 -2.00
N GLU A 124 8.35 -13.93 -2.36
CA GLU A 124 8.66 -15.09 -3.21
C GLU A 124 8.41 -16.43 -2.49
N GLY A 125 8.54 -16.47 -1.16
CA GLY A 125 8.34 -17.66 -0.34
C GLY A 125 6.89 -17.99 -0.02
N THR A 126 5.94 -17.07 -0.23
CA THR A 126 4.54 -17.25 0.22
C THR A 126 3.58 -17.72 -0.88
N GLY A 127 4.04 -17.83 -2.12
CA GLY A 127 3.14 -18.16 -3.25
C GLY A 127 2.19 -17.02 -3.64
N VAL A 128 1.66 -17.06 -4.84
CA VAL A 128 0.95 -15.93 -5.49
C VAL A 128 -0.44 -15.68 -4.93
N ASP A 129 -1.03 -16.56 -4.15
CA ASP A 129 -2.43 -16.41 -3.68
C ASP A 129 -2.54 -16.43 -2.14
N LEU A 130 -2.08 -15.33 -1.54
CA LEU A 130 -2.19 -15.13 -0.09
C LEU A 130 -3.64 -14.91 0.39
N GLY A 131 -4.59 -14.65 -0.50
CA GLY A 131 -5.89 -14.12 -0.13
C GLY A 131 -5.80 -12.76 0.58
N GLY A 132 -6.94 -12.11 0.82
CA GLY A 132 -6.93 -10.76 1.41
C GLY A 132 -6.32 -10.69 2.81
N MET A 133 -6.58 -11.67 3.67
CA MET A 133 -6.05 -11.67 5.05
C MET A 133 -4.58 -12.06 5.10
N GLY A 134 -4.12 -12.99 4.26
CA GLY A 134 -2.70 -13.34 4.17
C GLY A 134 -1.85 -12.18 3.67
N ALA A 135 -2.35 -11.41 2.69
CA ALA A 135 -1.70 -10.20 2.23
C ALA A 135 -1.66 -9.12 3.33
N ALA A 136 -2.73 -8.96 4.11
CA ALA A 136 -2.77 -8.04 5.26
C ALA A 136 -1.75 -8.45 6.33
N LYS A 137 -1.64 -9.75 6.64
CA LYS A 137 -0.65 -10.30 7.58
C LYS A 137 0.77 -10.02 7.10
N LEU A 138 1.07 -10.25 5.83
CA LEU A 138 2.39 -9.94 5.24
C LEU A 138 2.72 -8.45 5.32
N ALA A 139 1.76 -7.58 5.02
CA ALA A 139 1.94 -6.13 5.11
C ALA A 139 2.20 -5.66 6.55
N LEU A 140 1.46 -6.20 7.53
CA LEU A 140 1.68 -5.89 8.94
C LEU A 140 3.03 -6.40 9.44
N ARG A 141 3.48 -7.59 9.01
CA ARG A 141 4.85 -8.08 9.30
C ARG A 141 5.91 -7.15 8.74
N ALA A 142 5.75 -6.68 7.51
CA ALA A 142 6.69 -5.72 6.91
C ALA A 142 6.73 -4.39 7.68
N LEU A 143 5.60 -3.92 8.21
CA LEU A 143 5.56 -2.73 9.07
C LEU A 143 6.20 -2.99 10.44
N ALA A 144 5.98 -4.17 11.03
CA ALA A 144 6.54 -4.55 12.33
C ALA A 144 8.08 -4.63 12.34
N GLU A 145 8.73 -4.72 11.16
CA GLU A 145 10.19 -4.60 11.05
C GLU A 145 10.69 -3.15 11.23
N THR A 146 9.81 -2.17 11.12
CA THR A 146 10.21 -0.74 11.14
C THR A 146 9.62 0.05 12.29
N VAL A 147 8.46 -0.34 12.78
CA VAL A 147 7.71 0.35 13.85
C VAL A 147 6.96 -0.66 14.71
N GLU A 148 6.68 -0.28 15.94
CA GLU A 148 5.77 -1.03 16.80
C GLU A 148 4.33 -0.88 16.28
N VAL A 149 3.70 -2.01 15.94
CA VAL A 149 2.37 -2.06 15.32
C VAL A 149 1.32 -2.44 16.35
N SER A 150 0.23 -1.68 16.38
CA SER A 150 -0.96 -1.96 17.22
C SER A 150 -2.20 -1.42 16.51
N SER A 151 -3.38 -1.79 16.95
CA SER A 151 -4.66 -1.26 16.44
C SER A 151 -4.80 0.26 16.56
N SER A 152 -4.09 0.87 17.51
CA SER A 152 -4.07 2.32 17.70
C SER A 152 -3.14 3.04 16.72
N THR A 153 -2.13 2.37 16.17
CA THR A 153 -1.09 2.94 15.31
C THR A 153 -1.22 2.53 13.85
N ALA A 154 -1.87 1.38 13.56
CA ALA A 154 -2.02 0.84 12.23
C ALA A 154 -3.46 0.97 11.70
N GLU A 155 -3.60 1.34 10.44
CA GLU A 155 -4.83 1.28 9.67
C GLU A 155 -4.64 0.25 8.55
N VAL A 156 -5.54 -0.73 8.47
CA VAL A 156 -5.49 -1.80 7.48
C VAL A 156 -6.75 -1.76 6.64
N ALA A 157 -6.56 -1.75 5.33
CA ALA A 157 -7.64 -1.83 4.36
C ALA A 157 -7.39 -3.00 3.40
N VAL A 158 -8.44 -3.78 3.15
CA VAL A 158 -8.41 -4.91 2.24
C VAL A 158 -9.40 -4.66 1.11
N LEU A 159 -8.91 -4.77 -0.11
CA LEU A 159 -9.72 -4.69 -1.32
C LEU A 159 -9.86 -6.09 -1.93
N GLY A 160 -11.09 -6.58 -2.05
CA GLY A 160 -11.37 -7.92 -2.57
C GLY A 160 -11.75 -7.92 -4.05
N LYS A 161 -11.59 -9.10 -4.70
CA LYS A 161 -12.12 -9.36 -6.07
C LYS A 161 -13.66 -9.31 -6.06
N LYS A 162 -14.26 -9.13 -7.25
CA LYS A 162 -15.69 -9.16 -7.60
C LYS A 162 -16.67 -9.00 -6.44
N GLY A 163 -17.30 -7.82 -6.34
CA GLY A 163 -18.39 -7.56 -5.40
C GLY A 163 -17.95 -7.37 -3.94
N LYS A 164 -16.65 -7.49 -3.63
CA LYS A 164 -16.12 -7.17 -2.31
C LYS A 164 -15.62 -5.74 -2.34
N GLU A 165 -16.29 -4.89 -1.57
CA GLU A 165 -15.90 -3.49 -1.40
C GLU A 165 -14.60 -3.37 -0.59
N LEU A 166 -13.99 -2.18 -0.66
CA LEU A 166 -12.91 -1.81 0.23
C LEU A 166 -13.39 -1.93 1.69
N ARG A 167 -12.75 -2.79 2.45
CA ARG A 167 -13.03 -3.02 3.87
C ARG A 167 -11.86 -2.54 4.70
N TYR A 168 -12.14 -1.71 5.69
CA TYR A 168 -11.20 -1.40 6.74
C TYR A 168 -11.36 -2.44 7.86
N LEU A 169 -10.26 -2.99 8.34
CA LEU A 169 -10.29 -3.91 9.47
C LEU A 169 -10.64 -3.15 10.75
N SER A 170 -11.42 -3.80 11.64
CA SER A 170 -11.69 -3.26 12.96
C SER A 170 -10.45 -3.32 13.86
N ALA A 171 -10.46 -2.60 14.98
CA ALA A 171 -9.37 -2.64 15.93
C ALA A 171 -9.11 -4.07 16.44
N GLU A 172 -10.16 -4.82 16.73
CA GLU A 172 -10.09 -6.20 17.19
C GLU A 172 -9.46 -7.13 16.13
N GLU A 173 -9.82 -6.94 14.86
CA GLU A 173 -9.24 -7.70 13.74
C GLU A 173 -7.77 -7.37 13.51
N VAL A 174 -7.39 -6.10 13.64
CA VAL A 174 -5.98 -5.70 13.54
C VAL A 174 -5.18 -6.30 14.68
N ASP A 175 -5.67 -6.23 15.93
CA ASP A 175 -4.97 -6.80 17.09
C ASP A 175 -4.85 -8.32 16.98
N ALA A 176 -5.87 -9.02 16.47
CA ALA A 176 -5.79 -10.46 16.21
C ALA A 176 -4.68 -10.80 15.21
N VAL A 177 -4.58 -10.06 14.09
CA VAL A 177 -3.53 -10.28 13.09
C VAL A 177 -2.15 -9.90 13.64
N VAL A 178 -2.05 -8.84 14.44
CA VAL A 178 -0.78 -8.46 15.10
C VAL A 178 -0.33 -9.55 16.06
N ALA A 179 -1.23 -10.11 16.87
CA ALA A 179 -0.89 -11.21 17.79
C ALA A 179 -0.36 -12.46 17.04
N GLU A 180 -0.94 -12.78 15.88
CA GLU A 180 -0.42 -13.84 15.02
C GLU A 180 0.97 -13.52 14.45
N VAL A 181 1.19 -12.26 14.05
CA VAL A 181 2.50 -11.80 13.55
C VAL A 181 3.57 -11.90 14.62
N ASP A 182 3.25 -11.51 15.85
CA ASP A 182 4.19 -11.58 16.99
C ASP A 182 4.49 -13.02 17.36
N ALA A 183 3.49 -13.91 17.33
CA ALA A 183 3.69 -15.34 17.56
C ALA A 183 4.61 -15.98 16.50
N ASP A 184 4.40 -15.65 15.21
CA ASP A 184 5.23 -16.13 14.10
C ASP A 184 6.68 -15.61 14.26
N LYS A 185 6.88 -14.35 14.67
CA LYS A 185 8.19 -13.75 14.90
C LYS A 185 8.91 -14.46 16.06
N ALA A 186 8.22 -14.67 17.17
CA ALA A 186 8.77 -15.39 18.32
C ALA A 186 9.17 -16.84 17.96
N ALA A 187 8.34 -17.53 17.17
CA ALA A 187 8.65 -18.88 16.70
C ALA A 187 9.88 -18.89 15.77
N ALA A 188 9.99 -17.93 14.86
CA ALA A 188 11.13 -17.79 13.96
C ALA A 188 12.44 -17.49 14.71
N ASP A 189 12.38 -16.63 15.72
CA ASP A 189 13.54 -16.29 16.58
C ASP A 189 13.96 -17.48 17.45
N ALA A 190 13.00 -18.25 17.96
CA ALA A 190 13.29 -19.48 18.71
C ALA A 190 13.96 -20.53 17.80
N ALA A 191 13.47 -20.72 16.56
CA ALA A 191 14.06 -21.61 15.60
C ALA A 191 15.50 -21.21 15.22
N ARG A 192 15.75 -19.91 15.04
CA ARG A 192 17.10 -19.38 14.77
C ARG A 192 18.07 -19.64 15.92
N ARG A 193 17.62 -19.47 17.17
CA ARG A 193 18.44 -19.76 18.36
C ARG A 193 18.73 -21.25 18.50
N ALA A 194 17.78 -22.12 18.13
CA ALA A 194 17.95 -23.57 18.19
C ALA A 194 18.89 -24.09 17.09
N ALA A 195 18.97 -23.41 15.95
CA ALA A 195 19.83 -23.81 14.82
C ALA A 195 21.34 -23.52 15.03
N GLY A 196 21.72 -22.77 16.07
CA GLY A 196 23.13 -22.44 16.38
C GLY A 196 23.81 -21.53 15.34
N PRO A 197 24.99 -21.00 15.63
CA PRO A 197 25.78 -20.28 14.64
C PRO A 197 26.24 -21.24 13.52
N PRO A 198 26.31 -20.79 12.25
CA PRO A 198 26.85 -21.62 11.17
C PRO A 198 28.29 -22.02 11.50
N GLU A 199 28.61 -23.32 11.34
CA GLU A 199 29.97 -23.79 11.48
C GLU A 199 30.92 -23.03 10.55
N PRO A 200 32.06 -22.57 11.02
CA PRO A 200 33.04 -21.93 10.16
C PRO A 200 33.49 -22.94 9.11
N MET A 201 33.26 -22.58 7.84
CA MET A 201 33.81 -23.38 6.73
C MET A 201 35.33 -23.39 6.83
N ALA A 202 35.88 -24.61 6.99
CA ALA A 202 37.31 -24.89 6.98
C ALA A 202 37.93 -24.72 5.58
#